data_f742a0ced0d2b27759dee1be83d37637
#
_entry.id   f742a0ced0d2b27759dee1be83d37637
#
_cell.length_a   1.000
_cell.length_b   1.000
_cell.length_c   1.000
_cell.angle_alpha   90.00
_cell.angle_beta   90.00
_cell.angle_gamma   90.00
#
_symmetry.space_group_name_H-M   'P 1'
#
loop_
_entity.id
_entity.type
_entity.pdbx_description
1 polymer ?
#
loop_
_entity_poly.entity_id
_entity_poly.type
_entity_poly.pdbx_seq_one_letter_code
_entity_poly.pdbx_strand_id
1 'polypeptide(L)'
;MVAYWLMKSEPHVYPYEQLVADGWTHWDGVRNYQARNIMRDDMKKGDLVLYYHSNFKPPHVAGIARIRKEGYPDFTAQDPGSKYFDAKATPDNPRWIMVDIEPVMELDSMIPLEDIKNNPECEGMALIRKGQRLSVQPVDEEHFIAVLKMANLTISDLS
;
A
#
# COMPACT_ATOMS: atom_id res chain seq x y z
N MET A 1 11.79 10.81 -10.54
CA MET A 1 10.39 10.54 -10.89
C MET A 1 9.73 9.74 -9.78
N VAL A 2 8.47 10.01 -9.51
CA VAL A 2 7.69 9.33 -8.48
C VAL A 2 6.91 8.21 -9.13
N ALA A 3 6.93 7.02 -8.52
CA ALA A 3 6.05 5.93 -8.89
C ALA A 3 4.84 5.90 -7.97
N TYR A 4 3.84 5.12 -8.34
CA TYR A 4 2.57 5.05 -7.61
C TYR A 4 2.25 3.60 -7.30
N TRP A 5 1.77 3.39 -6.08
CA TRP A 5 1.51 2.05 -5.54
C TRP A 5 0.15 2.02 -4.87
N LEU A 6 -0.39 0.83 -4.68
CA LEU A 6 -1.54 0.58 -3.83
C LEU A 6 -1.13 -0.48 -2.82
N MET A 7 -1.39 -0.21 -1.54
CA MET A 7 -1.08 -1.16 -0.46
C MET A 7 -2.35 -1.46 0.31
N LYS A 8 -2.65 -2.74 0.46
CA LYS A 8 -3.88 -3.21 1.11
C LYS A 8 -3.63 -3.55 2.57
N SER A 9 -4.50 -3.03 3.43
CA SER A 9 -4.56 -3.39 4.84
C SER A 9 -6.00 -3.63 5.24
N GLU A 10 -6.21 -4.52 6.22
CA GLU A 10 -7.53 -4.70 6.82
C GLU A 10 -7.72 -3.65 7.91
N PRO A 11 -8.90 -2.97 7.97
CA PRO A 11 -9.10 -1.89 8.95
C PRO A 11 -8.95 -2.33 10.41
N HIS A 12 -9.29 -3.59 10.72
CA HIS A 12 -9.14 -4.10 12.08
C HIS A 12 -7.69 -4.46 12.43
N VAL A 13 -6.79 -4.51 11.43
CA VAL A 13 -5.36 -4.74 11.64
C VAL A 13 -4.62 -3.42 11.74
N TYR A 14 -4.75 -2.57 10.73
CA TYR A 14 -4.09 -1.27 10.74
C TYR A 14 -4.86 -0.27 9.87
N PRO A 15 -5.82 0.48 10.46
CA PRO A 15 -6.59 1.47 9.71
C PRO A 15 -5.76 2.70 9.39
N TYR A 16 -6.14 3.43 8.33
CA TYR A 16 -5.44 4.65 7.93
C TYR A 16 -5.39 5.69 9.04
N GLU A 17 -6.45 5.81 9.84
CA GLU A 17 -6.48 6.73 10.98
C GLU A 17 -5.38 6.42 12.01
N GLN A 18 -5.02 5.13 12.16
CA GLN A 18 -3.93 4.74 13.04
C GLN A 18 -2.58 5.18 12.46
N LEU A 19 -2.42 5.11 11.14
CA LEU A 19 -1.23 5.62 10.47
C LEU A 19 -1.07 7.12 10.71
N VAL A 20 -2.17 7.87 10.64
CA VAL A 20 -2.16 9.31 10.92
C VAL A 20 -1.73 9.57 12.36
N ALA A 21 -2.29 8.82 13.31
CA ALA A 21 -1.96 8.97 14.74
C ALA A 21 -0.50 8.62 15.02
N ASP A 22 0.04 7.57 14.35
CA ASP A 22 1.41 7.10 14.57
C ASP A 22 2.45 7.97 13.83
N GLY A 23 2.05 8.66 12.77
CA GLY A 23 2.92 9.49 11.94
C GLY A 23 3.72 8.72 10.90
N TRP A 24 4.00 7.47 11.12
CA TRP A 24 4.62 6.54 10.17
C TRP A 24 4.54 5.13 10.74
N THR A 25 4.76 4.13 9.87
CA THR A 25 4.79 2.74 10.31
C THR A 25 5.65 1.88 9.39
N HIS A 26 6.09 0.73 9.91
CA HIS A 26 6.67 -0.33 9.08
C HIS A 26 5.55 -1.08 8.36
N TRP A 27 5.76 -1.43 7.11
CA TRP A 27 4.85 -2.31 6.39
C TRP A 27 5.37 -3.73 6.41
N ASP A 28 5.18 -4.41 7.53
CA ASP A 28 5.68 -5.76 7.78
C ASP A 28 4.66 -6.83 7.39
N GLY A 29 5.07 -8.09 7.53
CA GLY A 29 4.17 -9.23 7.39
C GLY A 29 3.82 -9.62 5.95
N VAL A 30 4.44 -9.03 4.94
CA VAL A 30 4.22 -9.41 3.54
C VAL A 30 4.91 -10.75 3.29
N ARG A 31 4.15 -11.78 2.91
CA ARG A 31 4.64 -13.15 2.72
C ARG A 31 4.32 -13.71 1.35
N ASN A 32 4.36 -12.84 0.34
CA ASN A 32 4.23 -13.19 -1.07
C ASN A 32 5.50 -12.73 -1.78
N TYR A 33 6.16 -13.61 -2.51
CA TYR A 33 7.45 -13.28 -3.14
C TYR A 33 7.34 -12.18 -4.19
N GLN A 34 6.25 -12.14 -4.94
CA GLN A 34 6.06 -11.08 -5.95
C GLN A 34 5.92 -9.71 -5.27
N ALA A 35 5.11 -9.61 -4.22
CA ALA A 35 4.97 -8.38 -3.45
C ALA A 35 6.29 -7.99 -2.78
N ARG A 36 7.01 -8.98 -2.21
CA ARG A 36 8.33 -8.74 -1.63
C ARG A 36 9.29 -8.14 -2.65
N ASN A 37 9.31 -8.69 -3.86
CA ASN A 37 10.21 -8.20 -4.90
C ASN A 37 9.91 -6.74 -5.28
N ILE A 38 8.63 -6.38 -5.33
CA ILE A 38 8.21 -5.00 -5.57
C ILE A 38 8.75 -4.08 -4.46
N MET A 39 8.58 -4.48 -3.21
CA MET A 39 9.04 -3.69 -2.06
C MET A 39 10.56 -3.58 -2.02
N ARG A 40 11.25 -4.64 -2.38
CA ARG A 40 12.72 -4.68 -2.36
C ARG A 40 13.34 -3.88 -3.50
N ASP A 41 12.80 -4.03 -4.72
CA ASP A 41 13.48 -3.60 -5.94
C ASP A 41 12.88 -2.33 -6.55
N ASP A 42 11.57 -2.11 -6.41
CA ASP A 42 10.86 -1.10 -7.20
C ASP A 42 10.39 0.11 -6.40
N MET A 43 10.01 -0.08 -5.13
CA MET A 43 9.54 1.03 -4.30
C MET A 43 10.69 1.93 -3.88
N LYS A 44 10.52 3.24 -4.07
CA LYS A 44 11.53 4.25 -3.75
C LYS A 44 10.96 5.28 -2.79
N LYS A 45 11.84 5.83 -1.95
CA LYS A 45 11.48 6.92 -1.04
C LYS A 45 10.83 8.05 -1.83
N GLY A 46 9.69 8.52 -1.36
CA GLY A 46 8.93 9.59 -2.01
C GLY A 46 7.82 9.10 -2.94
N ASP A 47 7.80 7.81 -3.27
CA ASP A 47 6.70 7.23 -4.05
C ASP A 47 5.38 7.36 -3.30
N LEU A 48 4.29 7.58 -4.04
CA LEU A 48 2.97 7.77 -3.45
C LEU A 48 2.17 6.47 -3.42
N VAL A 49 1.31 6.33 -2.43
CA VAL A 49 0.58 5.10 -2.13
C VAL A 49 -0.90 5.40 -1.95
N LEU A 50 -1.75 4.65 -2.65
CA LEU A 50 -3.16 4.56 -2.32
C LEU A 50 -3.29 3.55 -1.17
N TYR A 51 -3.71 4.03 0.00
CA TYR A 51 -3.91 3.18 1.17
C TYR A 51 -5.31 2.56 1.10
N TYR A 52 -5.36 1.25 0.93
CA TYR A 52 -6.60 0.55 0.60
C TYR A 52 -7.02 -0.37 1.74
N HIS A 53 -8.29 -0.29 2.13
CA HIS A 53 -8.88 -1.20 3.12
C HIS A 53 -9.57 -2.36 2.43
N SER A 54 -9.01 -3.56 2.62
CA SER A 54 -9.57 -4.82 2.17
C SER A 54 -10.34 -5.52 3.29
N ASN A 55 -11.11 -6.57 2.96
CA ASN A 55 -11.92 -7.32 3.93
C ASN A 55 -12.82 -6.43 4.77
N PHE A 56 -13.44 -5.46 4.13
CA PHE A 56 -14.36 -4.51 4.74
C PHE A 56 -15.47 -4.23 3.72
N LYS A 57 -16.65 -3.85 4.18
CA LYS A 57 -17.78 -3.54 3.30
C LYS A 57 -18.17 -2.07 3.44
N PRO A 58 -17.96 -1.27 2.39
CA PRO A 58 -17.32 -1.63 1.12
C PRO A 58 -15.79 -1.59 1.22
N PRO A 59 -15.05 -2.41 0.45
CA PRO A 59 -13.61 -2.20 0.31
C PRO A 59 -13.36 -0.88 -0.39
N HIS A 60 -12.32 -0.15 0.01
CA HIS A 60 -12.18 1.24 -0.42
C HIS A 60 -10.77 1.79 -0.25
N VAL A 61 -10.47 2.87 -0.98
CA VAL A 61 -9.29 3.70 -0.72
C VAL A 61 -9.63 4.64 0.43
N ALA A 62 -8.82 4.61 1.49
CA ALA A 62 -9.06 5.37 2.71
C ALA A 62 -8.22 6.65 2.79
N GLY A 63 -7.05 6.67 2.17
CA GLY A 63 -6.16 7.81 2.24
C GLY A 63 -4.96 7.66 1.32
N ILE A 64 -4.09 8.66 1.35
CA ILE A 64 -2.86 8.70 0.57
C ILE A 64 -1.68 8.65 1.53
N ALA A 65 -0.71 7.83 1.20
CA ALA A 65 0.53 7.69 1.95
C ALA A 65 1.74 7.89 1.04
N ARG A 66 2.93 7.86 1.61
CA ARG A 66 4.18 8.01 0.90
C ARG A 66 5.18 7.00 1.44
N ILE A 67 6.03 6.46 0.55
CA ILE A 67 7.15 5.63 0.99
C ILE A 67 8.16 6.52 1.69
N ARG A 68 8.40 6.25 2.97
CA ARG A 68 9.31 6.99 3.82
C ARG A 68 10.71 6.39 3.82
N LYS A 69 10.80 5.06 3.76
CA LYS A 69 12.06 4.33 3.74
C LYS A 69 11.94 3.16 2.78
N GLU A 70 12.96 3.00 1.95
CA GLU A 70 13.02 1.92 0.96
C GLU A 70 13.20 0.55 1.62
N GLY A 71 13.05 -0.52 0.84
CA GLY A 71 13.06 -1.88 1.33
C GLY A 71 14.26 -2.24 2.20
N TYR A 72 13.96 -2.87 3.34
CA TYR A 72 14.94 -3.40 4.26
C TYR A 72 14.39 -4.68 4.91
N PRO A 73 15.25 -5.50 5.56
CA PRO A 73 14.78 -6.77 6.10
C PRO A 73 13.64 -6.62 7.10
N ASP A 74 12.60 -7.43 6.92
CA ASP A 74 11.46 -7.49 7.85
C ASP A 74 11.91 -8.24 9.12
N PHE A 75 12.17 -7.50 10.18
CA PHE A 75 12.64 -8.09 11.44
C PHE A 75 11.59 -8.98 12.10
N THR A 76 10.30 -8.82 11.81
CA THR A 76 9.27 -9.68 12.39
C THR A 76 9.39 -11.12 11.91
N ALA A 77 9.98 -11.34 10.74
CA ALA A 77 10.22 -12.68 10.22
C ALA A 77 11.27 -13.45 11.03
N GLN A 78 12.15 -12.74 11.73
CA GLN A 78 13.22 -13.33 12.52
C GLN A 78 12.90 -13.35 14.02
N ASP A 79 11.73 -12.87 14.41
CA ASP A 79 11.28 -12.81 15.80
C ASP A 79 10.34 -13.99 16.11
N PRO A 80 10.77 -14.98 16.91
CA PRO A 80 9.95 -16.14 17.25
C PRO A 80 8.62 -15.77 17.93
N GLY A 81 8.53 -14.58 18.55
CA GLY A 81 7.31 -14.11 19.19
C GLY A 81 6.34 -13.44 18.23
N SER A 82 6.72 -13.22 16.97
CA SER A 82 5.87 -12.57 15.99
C SER A 82 5.00 -13.59 15.27
N LYS A 83 3.75 -13.20 14.97
CA LYS A 83 2.86 -14.01 14.12
C LYS A 83 3.39 -14.14 12.69
N TYR A 84 4.35 -13.30 12.31
CA TYR A 84 4.97 -13.32 10.98
C TYR A 84 6.31 -14.05 10.95
N PHE A 85 6.66 -14.74 12.03
CA PHE A 85 7.93 -15.47 12.13
C PHE A 85 8.07 -16.50 11.01
N ASP A 86 9.27 -16.55 10.41
CA ASP A 86 9.65 -17.54 9.41
C ASP A 86 11.02 -18.10 9.82
N ALA A 87 11.06 -19.35 10.23
CA ALA A 87 12.29 -20.00 10.71
C ALA A 87 13.40 -20.04 9.64
N LYS A 88 13.04 -19.91 8.37
CA LYS A 88 14.02 -19.88 7.27
C LYS A 88 14.62 -18.50 7.03
N ALA A 89 14.06 -17.45 7.67
CA ALA A 89 14.60 -16.10 7.57
C ALA A 89 15.74 -15.96 8.58
N THR A 90 16.90 -15.50 8.11
CA THR A 90 18.10 -15.32 8.94
C THR A 90 18.75 -13.98 8.63
N PRO A 91 19.67 -13.47 9.47
CA PRO A 91 20.38 -12.24 9.12
C PRO A 91 21.13 -12.29 7.79
N ASP A 92 21.64 -13.47 7.41
CA ASP A 92 22.34 -13.65 6.13
C ASP A 92 21.39 -13.80 4.95
N ASN A 93 20.18 -14.30 5.20
CA ASN A 93 19.14 -14.47 4.18
C ASN A 93 17.79 -14.08 4.79
N PRO A 94 17.49 -12.78 4.84
CA PRO A 94 16.28 -12.30 5.53
C PRO A 94 14.98 -12.71 4.87
N ARG A 95 14.97 -13.10 3.60
CA ARG A 95 13.85 -13.55 2.79
C ARG A 95 12.75 -12.51 2.61
N TRP A 96 12.33 -11.85 3.67
CA TRP A 96 11.19 -10.92 3.66
C TRP A 96 11.65 -9.50 3.88
N ILE A 97 10.98 -8.59 3.20
CA ILE A 97 11.35 -7.18 3.13
C ILE A 97 10.14 -6.35 3.59
N MET A 98 10.40 -5.23 4.21
CA MET A 98 9.39 -4.23 4.52
C MET A 98 9.86 -2.85 4.08
N VAL A 99 8.92 -1.94 3.94
CA VAL A 99 9.19 -0.51 3.71
C VAL A 99 8.53 0.26 4.84
N ASP A 100 8.93 1.51 5.03
CA ASP A 100 8.22 2.41 5.93
C ASP A 100 7.37 3.35 5.11
N ILE A 101 6.17 3.63 5.62
CA ILE A 101 5.24 4.58 5.00
C ILE A 101 4.84 5.66 6.00
N GLU A 102 4.45 6.81 5.47
CA GLU A 102 3.93 7.92 6.26
C GLU A 102 2.64 8.45 5.62
N PRO A 103 1.73 9.04 6.41
CA PRO A 103 0.50 9.58 5.83
C PRO A 103 0.79 10.88 5.07
N VAL A 104 0.03 11.12 4.00
CA VAL A 104 0.12 12.36 3.22
C VAL A 104 -1.18 13.12 3.27
N MET A 105 -2.30 12.47 2.99
CA MET A 105 -3.60 13.12 2.91
C MET A 105 -4.70 12.13 3.28
N GLU A 106 -5.47 12.48 4.30
CA GLU A 106 -6.69 11.75 4.62
C GLU A 106 -7.79 12.18 3.64
N LEU A 107 -8.59 11.23 3.17
CA LEU A 107 -9.68 11.55 2.27
C LEU A 107 -10.93 11.90 3.08
N ASP A 108 -11.63 12.97 2.69
CA ASP A 108 -12.89 13.39 3.34
C ASP A 108 -13.95 12.30 3.21
N SER A 109 -13.96 11.61 2.08
CA SER A 109 -14.84 10.48 1.84
C SER A 109 -14.02 9.34 1.24
N MET A 110 -14.24 8.12 1.73
CA MET A 110 -13.61 6.94 1.16
C MET A 110 -14.03 6.78 -0.30
N ILE A 111 -13.17 6.13 -1.10
CA ILE A 111 -13.46 5.83 -2.49
C ILE A 111 -13.70 4.32 -2.60
N PRO A 112 -14.97 3.88 -2.70
CA PRO A 112 -15.27 2.45 -2.77
C PRO A 112 -14.75 1.80 -4.04
N LEU A 113 -14.38 0.52 -3.93
CA LEU A 113 -13.95 -0.29 -5.07
C LEU A 113 -14.99 -0.25 -6.20
N GLU A 114 -16.26 -0.28 -5.86
CA GLU A 114 -17.35 -0.26 -6.85
C GLU A 114 -17.29 1.01 -7.73
N ASP A 115 -16.99 2.15 -7.11
CA ASP A 115 -16.87 3.41 -7.85
C ASP A 115 -15.66 3.39 -8.78
N ILE A 116 -14.56 2.77 -8.35
CA ILE A 116 -13.37 2.62 -9.20
C ILE A 116 -13.68 1.71 -10.39
N LYS A 117 -14.39 0.59 -10.15
CA LYS A 117 -14.79 -0.33 -11.23
C LYS A 117 -15.67 0.35 -12.27
N ASN A 118 -16.51 1.29 -11.84
CA ASN A 118 -17.44 1.98 -12.71
C ASN A 118 -16.84 3.22 -13.37
N ASN A 119 -15.61 3.56 -13.07
CA ASN A 119 -14.92 4.72 -13.63
C ASN A 119 -14.13 4.33 -14.87
N PRO A 120 -14.53 4.81 -16.08
CA PRO A 120 -13.80 4.48 -17.31
C PRO A 120 -12.32 4.87 -17.29
N GLU A 121 -11.97 5.93 -16.54
CA GLU A 121 -10.57 6.37 -16.42
C GLU A 121 -9.70 5.39 -15.62
N CYS A 122 -10.33 4.46 -14.89
CA CYS A 122 -9.63 3.43 -14.12
C CYS A 122 -9.54 2.10 -14.85
N GLU A 123 -10.01 2.03 -16.08
CA GLU A 123 -9.95 0.79 -16.87
C GLU A 123 -8.52 0.29 -16.96
N GLY A 124 -8.33 -1.01 -16.71
CA GLY A 124 -7.01 -1.63 -16.75
C GLY A 124 -6.20 -1.50 -15.47
N MET A 125 -6.71 -0.80 -14.46
CA MET A 125 -6.04 -0.69 -13.16
C MET A 125 -5.90 -2.08 -12.51
N ALA A 126 -4.71 -2.37 -11.96
CA ALA A 126 -4.43 -3.69 -11.38
C ALA A 126 -5.44 -4.10 -10.32
N LEU A 127 -5.90 -3.15 -9.50
CA LEU A 127 -6.85 -3.40 -8.42
C LEU A 127 -8.13 -4.08 -8.91
N ILE A 128 -8.63 -3.69 -10.08
CA ILE A 128 -9.91 -4.17 -10.60
C ILE A 128 -9.78 -5.32 -11.60
N ARG A 129 -8.55 -5.78 -11.86
CA ARG A 129 -8.34 -6.94 -12.73
C ARG A 129 -8.84 -8.21 -12.04
N LYS A 130 -9.54 -9.04 -12.80
CA LYS A 130 -10.02 -10.32 -12.30
C LYS A 130 -8.85 -11.20 -11.85
N GLY A 131 -8.93 -11.76 -10.64
CA GLY A 131 -7.92 -12.66 -10.11
C GLY A 131 -6.69 -11.98 -9.51
N GLN A 132 -6.62 -10.63 -9.55
CA GLN A 132 -5.53 -9.92 -8.92
C GLN A 132 -5.69 -9.89 -7.41
N ARG A 133 -4.73 -10.48 -6.68
CA ARG A 133 -4.81 -10.64 -5.22
C ARG A 133 -3.62 -10.07 -4.47
N LEU A 134 -2.67 -9.44 -5.16
CA LEU A 134 -1.50 -8.88 -4.49
C LEU A 134 -1.90 -7.77 -3.52
N SER A 135 -1.31 -7.79 -2.34
CA SER A 135 -1.52 -6.75 -1.32
C SER A 135 -0.71 -5.49 -1.60
N VAL A 136 0.28 -5.59 -2.47
CA VAL A 136 1.10 -4.47 -2.93
C VAL A 136 1.06 -4.50 -4.45
N GLN A 137 0.58 -3.41 -5.05
CA GLN A 137 0.34 -3.37 -6.50
C GLN A 137 0.89 -2.09 -7.11
N PRO A 138 1.46 -2.17 -8.32
CA PRO A 138 1.77 -0.96 -9.07
C PRO A 138 0.49 -0.27 -9.54
N VAL A 139 0.54 1.05 -9.63
CA VAL A 139 -0.56 1.87 -10.14
C VAL A 139 0.02 2.79 -11.22
N ASP A 140 -0.58 2.78 -12.40
CA ASP A 140 -0.20 3.71 -13.46
C ASP A 140 -0.56 5.14 -13.05
N GLU A 141 0.25 6.11 -13.46
CA GLU A 141 0.02 7.51 -13.11
C GLU A 141 -1.40 7.96 -13.46
N GLU A 142 -1.87 7.60 -14.65
CA GLU A 142 -3.22 7.97 -15.11
C GLU A 142 -4.31 7.43 -14.20
N HIS A 143 -4.13 6.21 -13.67
CA HIS A 143 -5.08 5.61 -12.73
C HIS A 143 -5.02 6.28 -11.36
N PHE A 144 -3.82 6.62 -10.91
CA PHE A 144 -3.64 7.34 -9.65
C PHE A 144 -4.33 8.71 -9.71
N ILE A 145 -4.14 9.43 -10.82
CA ILE A 145 -4.79 10.73 -11.04
C ILE A 145 -6.31 10.56 -11.07
N ALA A 146 -6.82 9.52 -11.74
CA ALA A 146 -8.26 9.27 -11.82
C ALA A 146 -8.86 9.05 -10.42
N VAL A 147 -8.19 8.29 -9.57
CA VAL A 147 -8.65 8.07 -8.19
C VAL A 147 -8.62 9.37 -7.38
N LEU A 148 -7.56 10.18 -7.54
CA LEU A 148 -7.50 11.48 -6.87
C LEU A 148 -8.65 12.39 -7.28
N LYS A 149 -9.01 12.42 -8.56
CA LYS A 149 -10.15 13.20 -9.05
C LYS A 149 -11.45 12.81 -8.37
N MET A 150 -11.63 11.52 -8.07
CA MET A 150 -12.81 11.04 -7.37
C MET A 150 -12.91 11.60 -5.96
N ALA A 151 -11.78 12.03 -5.39
CA ALA A 151 -11.71 12.69 -4.09
C ALA A 151 -11.56 14.22 -4.20
N ASN A 152 -11.73 14.76 -5.41
CA ASN A 152 -11.54 16.18 -5.71
C ASN A 152 -10.12 16.68 -5.41
N LEU A 153 -9.13 15.84 -5.67
CA LEU A 153 -7.72 16.12 -5.43
C LEU A 153 -6.92 16.09 -6.73
N THR A 154 -5.78 16.79 -6.70
CA THR A 154 -4.77 16.72 -7.75
C THR A 154 -3.44 16.29 -7.14
N ILE A 155 -2.47 15.90 -7.97
CA ILE A 155 -1.15 15.52 -7.48
C ILE A 155 -0.49 16.69 -6.72
N SER A 156 -0.70 17.93 -7.18
CA SER A 156 -0.13 19.09 -6.51
C SER A 156 -0.65 19.29 -5.09
N ASP A 157 -1.84 18.80 -4.79
CA ASP A 157 -2.39 18.86 -3.42
C ASP A 157 -1.61 17.97 -2.44
N LEU A 158 -0.81 17.03 -2.95
CA LEU A 158 -0.07 16.07 -2.14
C LEU A 158 1.37 16.51 -1.84
N SER A 159 1.79 17.64 -2.33
CA SER A 159 3.13 18.17 -2.09
C SER A 159 3.24 19.04 -0.84
#